data_6849155bea558a4a833dc48709f4c7ad
#
_entry.id   6849155bea558a4a833dc48709f4c7ad
#
_cell.length_a   1.000
_cell.length_b   1.000
_cell.length_c   1.000
_cell.angle_alpha   90.00
_cell.angle_beta   90.00
_cell.angle_gamma   90.00
#
_symmetry.space_group_name_H-M   'P 1'
#
loop_
_entity.id
_entity.type
_entity.pdbx_description
1 polymer ?
#
loop_
_entity_poly.entity_id
_entity_poly.type
_entity_poly.pdbx_seq_one_letter_code
_entity_poly.pdbx_strand_id
1 'polypeptide(L)' 'MAKGTEYTRAQAIALISRQAARILGSQDNATEWLNTPNQALGMAKPIDLLGTGSGATQVRSVLSAIEHGGPV' A
#
# COMPACT_ATOMS: atom_id res chain seq x y z
N MET A 1 8.51 25.05 -0.08
CA MET A 1 8.51 24.53 -0.29
C MET A 1 8.31 23.49 -0.25
N ALA A 2 7.99 23.22 -0.36
CA ALA A 2 7.81 22.17 -0.17
C ALA A 2 7.94 21.28 -0.89
N LYS A 3 8.15 20.68 -1.12
CA LYS A 3 8.18 19.82 -1.75
C LYS A 3 7.16 19.08 -1.61
N GLY A 4 6.22 19.06 -1.28
CA GLY A 4 4.99 18.42 -1.18
C GLY A 4 4.88 17.03 -1.71
N THR A 5 5.95 16.47 -2.11
CA THR A 5 5.86 15.13 -2.68
C THR A 5 6.11 14.04 -1.66
N GLU A 6 6.52 14.43 -0.47
CA GLU A 6 6.78 13.44 0.55
C GLU A 6 5.62 13.36 1.50
N TYR A 7 5.21 12.16 1.81
CA TYR A 7 4.15 11.93 2.77
C TYR A 7 4.76 11.45 4.07
N THR A 8 4.19 11.86 5.18
CA THR A 8 4.49 11.22 6.45
C THR A 8 3.98 9.79 6.40
N ARG A 9 4.46 8.98 7.32
CA ARG A 9 3.98 7.61 7.40
C ARG A 9 2.46 7.57 7.61
N ALA A 10 1.95 8.45 8.47
CA ALA A 10 0.52 8.49 8.72
C ALA A 10 -0.27 8.83 7.45
N GLN A 11 0.23 9.80 6.68
CA GLN A 11 -0.42 10.17 5.43
C GLN A 11 -0.39 9.04 4.43
N ALA A 12 0.75 8.37 4.31
CA ALA A 12 0.88 7.25 3.40
C ALA A 12 -0.07 6.13 3.79
N ILE A 13 -0.16 5.82 5.07
CA ILE A 13 -1.07 4.79 5.55
C ILE A 13 -2.50 5.15 5.20
N ALA A 14 -2.90 6.40 5.43
CA ALA A 14 -4.27 6.82 5.16
C ALA A 14 -4.61 6.69 3.68
N LEU A 15 -3.71 7.14 2.80
CA LEU A 15 -3.97 7.09 1.36
C LEU A 15 -3.99 5.66 0.84
N ILE A 16 -3.04 4.86 1.27
CA ILE A 16 -2.93 3.48 0.81
C ILE A 16 -4.09 2.66 1.36
N SER A 17 -4.48 2.89 2.60
CA SER A 17 -5.64 2.20 3.18
C SER A 17 -6.91 2.46 2.38
N ARG A 18 -7.12 3.69 1.97
CA ARG A 18 -8.29 4.03 1.17
C ARG A 18 -8.25 3.31 -0.17
N GLN A 19 -7.09 3.34 -0.82
CA GLN A 19 -6.94 2.66 -2.09
C GLN A 19 -7.16 1.16 -1.94
N ALA A 20 -6.57 0.57 -0.90
CA ALA A 20 -6.71 -0.86 -0.65
C ALA A 20 -8.16 -1.23 -0.36
N ALA A 21 -8.86 -0.41 0.43
CA ALA A 21 -10.26 -0.70 0.74
C ALA A 21 -11.12 -0.69 -0.51
N ARG A 22 -10.85 0.24 -1.41
CA ARG A 22 -11.58 0.33 -2.66
C ARG A 22 -11.32 -0.90 -3.54
N ILE A 23 -10.08 -1.33 -3.59
CA ILE A 23 -9.69 -2.45 -4.45
C ILE A 23 -10.10 -3.79 -3.84
N LEU A 24 -9.96 -3.94 -2.52
CA LEU A 24 -10.17 -5.22 -1.85
C LEU A 24 -11.58 -5.37 -1.28
N GLY A 25 -12.39 -4.34 -1.37
CA GLY A 25 -13.80 -4.43 -1.05
C GLY A 25 -14.22 -3.92 0.30
N SER A 26 -13.32 -3.76 1.24
CA SER A 26 -13.68 -3.24 2.56
C SER A 26 -12.45 -2.76 3.30
N GLN A 27 -12.68 -1.94 4.33
CA GLN A 27 -11.61 -1.47 5.17
C GLN A 27 -10.99 -2.63 5.98
N ASP A 28 -11.81 -3.58 6.38
CA ASP A 28 -11.30 -4.75 7.10
C ASP A 28 -10.35 -5.56 6.22
N ASN A 29 -10.72 -5.78 4.98
CA ASN A 29 -9.86 -6.48 4.04
C ASN A 29 -8.56 -5.72 3.81
N ALA A 30 -8.66 -4.40 3.71
CA ALA A 30 -7.47 -3.56 3.52
C ALA A 30 -6.53 -3.67 4.71
N THR A 31 -7.07 -3.60 5.91
CA THR A 31 -6.27 -3.69 7.13
C THR A 31 -5.56 -5.04 7.20
N GLU A 32 -6.27 -6.10 6.91
CA GLU A 32 -5.69 -7.42 6.93
C GLU A 32 -4.57 -7.55 5.89
N TRP A 33 -4.83 -7.06 4.69
CA TRP A 33 -3.85 -7.12 3.62
C TRP A 33 -2.58 -6.35 3.99
N LEU A 34 -2.75 -5.16 4.56
CA LEU A 34 -1.61 -4.33 4.93
C LEU A 34 -0.75 -4.96 6.03
N ASN A 35 -1.34 -5.81 6.84
CA ASN A 35 -0.63 -6.42 7.96
C ASN A 35 -0.19 -7.86 7.68
N THR A 36 -0.32 -8.32 6.46
CA THR A 36 0.07 -9.68 6.09
C THR A 36 1.33 -9.62 5.24
N PRO A 37 2.34 -10.44 5.53
CA PRO A 37 3.53 -10.50 4.68
C PRO A 37 3.15 -10.77 3.24
N ASN A 38 3.79 -10.05 2.32
CA ASN A 38 3.41 -10.08 0.92
C ASN A 38 4.58 -10.54 0.07
N GLN A 39 4.36 -11.61 -0.67
CA GLN A 39 5.40 -12.18 -1.52
C GLN A 39 5.96 -11.19 -2.52
N ALA A 40 5.09 -10.36 -3.10
CA ALA A 40 5.51 -9.38 -4.08
C ALA A 40 6.39 -8.29 -3.47
N LEU A 41 6.40 -8.20 -2.15
CA LEU A 41 7.20 -7.21 -1.43
C LEU A 41 8.32 -7.87 -0.64
N GLY A 42 8.76 -9.04 -1.08
CA GLY A 42 9.84 -9.75 -0.39
C GLY A 42 9.43 -10.26 0.98
N MET A 43 8.17 -10.58 1.14
CA MET A 43 7.59 -11.05 2.41
C MET A 43 7.50 -9.97 3.47
N ALA A 44 7.69 -8.72 3.09
CA ALA A 44 7.44 -7.63 4.02
C ALA A 44 5.95 -7.36 4.11
N LYS A 45 5.51 -6.91 5.28
CA LYS A 45 4.15 -6.43 5.40
C LYS A 45 4.06 -5.09 4.70
N PRO A 46 3.05 -4.87 3.86
CA PRO A 46 2.94 -3.59 3.16
C PRO A 46 2.99 -2.39 4.11
N ILE A 47 2.37 -2.51 5.28
CA ILE A 47 2.34 -1.38 6.21
C ILE A 47 3.74 -1.00 6.70
N ASP A 48 4.65 -1.96 6.78
CA ASP A 48 6.00 -1.68 7.25
C ASP A 48 6.81 -0.88 6.22
N LEU A 49 6.39 -0.90 4.97
CA LEU A 49 7.09 -0.17 3.93
C LEU A 49 6.61 1.27 3.78
N LEU A 50 5.50 1.61 4.38
CA LEU A 50 4.86 2.90 4.10
C LEU A 50 5.58 4.08 4.73
N GLY A 51 6.55 3.85 5.56
CA GLY A 51 7.35 4.94 6.11
C GLY A 51 8.68 5.14 5.43
N THR A 52 8.98 4.35 4.40
CA THR A 52 10.26 4.43 3.72
C THR A 52 10.12 5.23 2.43
N GLY A 53 11.25 5.63 1.86
CA GLY A 53 11.26 6.51 0.71
C GLY A 53 10.46 6.00 -0.47
N SER A 54 10.71 4.77 -0.90
CA SER A 54 10.04 4.21 -2.07
C SER A 54 8.98 3.19 -1.70
N GLY A 55 8.77 2.97 -0.41
CA GLY A 55 7.87 1.91 0.03
C GLY A 55 6.44 2.12 -0.40
N ALA A 56 5.94 3.35 -0.28
CA ALA A 56 4.57 3.63 -0.68
C ALA A 56 4.35 3.35 -2.16
N THR A 57 5.34 3.70 -2.99
CA THR A 57 5.26 3.43 -4.41
C THR A 57 5.19 1.93 -4.69
N GLN A 58 6.00 1.15 -3.99
CA GLN A 58 5.98 -0.30 -4.15
C GLN A 58 4.62 -0.88 -3.76
N VAL A 59 4.08 -0.44 -2.64
CA VAL A 59 2.77 -0.94 -2.19
C VAL A 59 1.69 -0.56 -3.18
N ARG A 60 1.71 0.67 -3.67
CA ARG A 60 0.74 1.12 -4.67
C ARG A 60 0.82 0.29 -5.94
N SER A 61 2.03 -0.06 -6.35
CA SER A 61 2.21 -0.89 -7.55
C SER A 61 1.56 -2.25 -7.37
N VAL A 62 1.72 -2.85 -6.19
CA VAL A 62 1.12 -4.14 -5.92
C VAL A 62 -0.41 -4.03 -5.94
N LEU A 63 -0.95 -3.00 -5.30
CA LEU A 63 -2.39 -2.80 -5.30
C LEU A 63 -2.92 -2.56 -6.72
N SER A 64 -2.18 -1.80 -7.51
CA SER A 64 -2.58 -1.54 -8.89
C SER A 64 -2.61 -2.83 -9.69
N ALA A 65 -1.65 -3.70 -9.47
CA ALA A 65 -1.64 -5.00 -10.15
C ALA A 65 -2.87 -5.82 -9.78
N ILE A 66 -3.25 -5.79 -8.51
CA ILE A 66 -4.45 -6.51 -8.07
C ILE A 66 -5.69 -5.92 -8.74
N GLU A 67 -5.76 -4.59 -8.78
CA GLU A 67 -6.91 -3.90 -9.37
C GLU A 67 -7.07 -4.24 -10.85
N HIS A 68 -5.97 -4.39 -11.56
CA HIS A 68 -5.99 -4.65 -12.99
C HIS A 68 -5.94 -6.14 -13.31
N GLY A 69 -6.35 -6.98 -12.39
CA GLY A 69 -6.44 -8.41 -12.63
C GLY A 69 -5.24 -9.19 -12.16
N GLY A 70 -4.31 -8.51 -11.56
CA GLY A 70 -3.12 -9.15 -11.03
C GLY A 70 -2.14 -9.54 -12.12
N PRO A 71 -1.12 -10.25 -11.73
CA PRO A 71 -0.17 -10.76 -12.72
C PRO A 71 -0.85 -11.86 -13.47
N VAL A 72 -0.86 -11.77 -14.67
CA VAL A 72 -1.55 -12.82 -15.40
C VAL A 72 -0.59 -13.63 -16.13
#